data_c2452b53b33740cf273ce420eaa9f511
#
_entry.id   c2452b53b33740cf273ce420eaa9f511
#
_cell.length_a   1.000
_cell.length_b   1.000
_cell.length_c   1.000
_cell.angle_alpha   90.00
_cell.angle_beta   90.00
_cell.angle_gamma   90.00
#
_symmetry.space_group_name_H-M   'P 1'
#
loop_
_entity.id
_entity.type
_entity.pdbx_description
1 polymer ?
#
loop_
_entity_poly.entity_id
_entity_poly.type
_entity_poly.pdbx_seq_one_letter_code
_entity_poly.pdbx_strand_id
1 'polypeptide(L)'
;TITGGVTITVDDSSEVIGEIRAGGNEGADVIGDVVITVSGGPQSACPTIFATGKGEDEDNPAQVDGNVSITLHGSRANVYTLDKFGEVTSDHTVTIILDDTDELSGAVRGDSKLGQHLYNYEKNTPTRTGNGASVIVKGDYTSTGIHGFPEVVIEDGGILREHLASGETLFDGVETVTIQEGGALDLLQSNEISGNFTCAGTLKMPAPISAE
;
A
#
# COMPACT_ATOMS: atom_id res chain seq x y z
N THR A 1 12.10 -23.39 -3.56
CA THR A 1 12.75 -22.16 -4.03
C THR A 1 12.33 -21.87 -5.47
N ILE A 2 11.96 -20.63 -5.76
CA ILE A 2 11.70 -20.09 -7.10
C ILE A 2 12.90 -19.22 -7.46
N THR A 3 13.51 -19.42 -8.63
CA THR A 3 14.66 -18.63 -9.11
C THR A 3 14.27 -17.84 -10.35
N GLY A 4 14.62 -16.55 -10.39
CA GLY A 4 14.33 -15.63 -11.50
C GLY A 4 13.17 -14.68 -11.23
N GLY A 5 12.70 -14.64 -10.01
CA GLY A 5 11.63 -13.73 -9.58
C GLY A 5 10.20 -14.21 -9.89
N VAL A 6 9.23 -13.39 -9.51
CA VAL A 6 7.79 -13.66 -9.67
C VAL A 6 7.11 -12.41 -10.26
N THR A 7 6.32 -12.62 -11.30
CA THR A 7 5.43 -11.56 -11.83
C THR A 7 3.99 -12.02 -11.78
N ILE A 8 3.13 -11.23 -11.14
CA ILE A 8 1.69 -11.47 -11.07
C ILE A 8 0.98 -10.25 -11.67
N THR A 9 0.17 -10.48 -12.69
CA THR A 9 -0.63 -9.42 -13.30
C THR A 9 -2.10 -9.82 -13.24
N VAL A 10 -2.92 -8.94 -12.65
CA VAL A 10 -4.38 -9.02 -12.68
C VAL A 10 -4.85 -7.85 -13.52
N ASP A 11 -5.48 -8.13 -14.62
CA ASP A 11 -5.99 -7.11 -15.53
C ASP A 11 -7.41 -6.62 -15.12
N ASP A 12 -7.85 -5.53 -15.72
CA ASP A 12 -9.10 -4.85 -15.43
C ASP A 12 -10.36 -5.68 -15.75
N SER A 13 -10.22 -6.76 -16.54
CA SER A 13 -11.28 -7.69 -16.85
C SER A 13 -11.42 -8.83 -15.83
N SER A 14 -10.47 -8.93 -14.92
CA SER A 14 -10.36 -10.01 -13.95
C SER A 14 -10.84 -9.59 -12.57
N GLU A 15 -11.40 -10.54 -11.83
CA GLU A 15 -11.79 -10.35 -10.43
C GLU A 15 -10.99 -11.32 -9.55
N VAL A 16 -10.30 -10.80 -8.56
CA VAL A 16 -9.66 -11.63 -7.53
C VAL A 16 -10.49 -11.52 -6.25
N ILE A 17 -11.08 -12.63 -5.85
CA ILE A 17 -11.78 -12.78 -4.58
C ILE A 17 -10.86 -13.56 -3.65
N GLY A 18 -10.24 -12.89 -2.68
CA GLY A 18 -9.37 -13.53 -1.72
C GLY A 18 -7.98 -12.93 -1.63
N GLU A 19 -6.95 -13.75 -1.76
CA GLU A 19 -5.58 -13.35 -1.45
C GLU A 19 -4.63 -13.58 -2.62
N ILE A 20 -3.70 -12.63 -2.80
CA ILE A 20 -2.54 -12.74 -3.71
C ILE A 20 -1.30 -12.82 -2.83
N ARG A 21 -0.49 -13.84 -3.02
CA ARG A 21 0.80 -14.00 -2.36
C ARG A 21 1.92 -14.09 -3.37
N ALA A 22 2.92 -13.26 -3.18
CA ALA A 22 4.06 -13.16 -4.09
C ALA A 22 5.15 -14.19 -3.82
N GLY A 23 5.19 -14.75 -2.63
CA GLY A 23 6.20 -15.72 -2.22
C GLY A 23 5.69 -17.15 -2.18
N GLY A 24 6.59 -18.06 -1.88
CA GLY A 24 6.27 -19.46 -1.66
C GLY A 24 5.43 -19.71 -0.42
N ASN A 25 4.94 -20.93 -0.29
CA ASN A 25 4.26 -21.39 0.92
C ASN A 25 5.17 -22.33 1.70
N GLU A 26 4.99 -22.43 3.01
CA GLU A 26 5.72 -23.38 3.88
C GLU A 26 7.26 -23.25 3.77
N GLY A 27 7.78 -22.03 3.92
CA GLY A 27 9.22 -21.75 3.90
C GLY A 27 9.88 -21.84 2.53
N ALA A 28 9.12 -21.74 1.45
CA ALA A 28 9.70 -21.69 0.11
C ALA A 28 10.13 -20.25 -0.26
N ASP A 29 11.36 -20.11 -0.75
CA ASP A 29 11.96 -18.84 -1.08
C ASP A 29 11.77 -18.43 -2.53
N VAL A 30 11.80 -17.11 -2.75
CA VAL A 30 11.93 -16.48 -4.07
C VAL A 30 13.29 -15.81 -4.14
N ILE A 31 14.10 -16.18 -5.15
CA ILE A 31 15.37 -15.52 -5.46
C ILE A 31 15.16 -14.69 -6.73
N GLY A 32 15.10 -13.38 -6.57
CA GLY A 32 14.83 -12.41 -7.61
C GLY A 32 13.64 -11.51 -7.28
N ASP A 33 13.42 -10.52 -8.11
CA ASP A 33 12.41 -9.50 -7.86
C ASP A 33 10.97 -10.06 -7.95
N VAL A 34 10.10 -9.45 -7.16
CA VAL A 34 8.66 -9.71 -7.19
C VAL A 34 7.94 -8.49 -7.71
N VAL A 35 7.13 -8.68 -8.75
CA VAL A 35 6.30 -7.63 -9.33
C VAL A 35 4.84 -8.06 -9.32
N ILE A 36 4.00 -7.29 -8.65
CA ILE A 36 2.55 -7.50 -8.63
C ILE A 36 1.89 -6.26 -9.22
N THR A 37 1.08 -6.45 -10.25
CA THR A 37 0.26 -5.38 -10.83
C THR A 37 -1.20 -5.81 -10.77
N VAL A 38 -2.03 -4.98 -10.16
CA VAL A 38 -3.49 -5.19 -10.11
C VAL A 38 -4.17 -3.99 -10.72
N SER A 39 -4.84 -4.20 -11.84
CA SER A 39 -5.52 -3.15 -12.59
C SER A 39 -7.02 -3.30 -12.45
N GLY A 40 -7.72 -2.20 -12.15
CA GLY A 40 -9.17 -2.11 -12.15
C GLY A 40 -9.89 -3.17 -11.32
N GLY A 41 -10.93 -3.70 -11.88
CA GLY A 41 -11.77 -4.72 -11.29
C GLY A 41 -13.08 -4.17 -10.72
N PRO A 42 -14.07 -5.03 -10.48
CA PRO A 42 -15.33 -4.62 -9.92
C PRO A 42 -15.14 -4.03 -8.51
N GLN A 43 -15.90 -3.00 -8.19
CA GLN A 43 -15.79 -2.28 -6.91
C GLN A 43 -16.03 -3.15 -5.68
N SER A 44 -16.62 -4.31 -5.84
CA SER A 44 -16.86 -5.29 -4.78
C SER A 44 -15.64 -6.10 -4.41
N ALA A 45 -14.67 -6.25 -5.32
CA ALA A 45 -13.46 -7.00 -5.08
C ALA A 45 -12.40 -6.13 -4.39
N CYS A 46 -11.98 -6.54 -3.21
CA CYS A 46 -10.88 -5.93 -2.49
C CYS A 46 -9.95 -7.05 -2.02
N PRO A 47 -9.05 -7.55 -2.88
CA PRO A 47 -8.16 -8.62 -2.50
C PRO A 47 -7.21 -8.18 -1.39
N THR A 48 -6.70 -9.16 -0.65
CA THR A 48 -5.57 -8.96 0.24
C THR A 48 -4.30 -9.38 -0.47
N ILE A 49 -3.32 -8.48 -0.54
CA ILE A 49 -2.03 -8.73 -1.19
C ILE A 49 -0.95 -8.85 -0.12
N PHE A 50 -0.15 -9.89 -0.22
CA PHE A 50 1.06 -10.09 0.57
C PHE A 50 2.28 -10.06 -0.34
N ALA A 51 3.22 -9.18 -0.02
CA ALA A 51 4.46 -9.06 -0.79
C ALA A 51 5.39 -10.27 -0.63
N THR A 52 5.17 -11.08 0.41
CA THR A 52 5.92 -12.30 0.66
C THR A 52 5.02 -13.53 0.64
N GLY A 53 5.61 -14.70 0.75
CA GLY A 53 4.92 -15.94 1.06
C GLY A 53 4.69 -16.09 2.57
N LYS A 54 3.95 -17.13 2.92
CA LYS A 54 3.73 -17.54 4.30
C LYS A 54 4.81 -18.55 4.69
N GLY A 55 5.66 -18.18 5.66
CA GLY A 55 6.61 -19.11 6.25
C GLY A 55 5.95 -20.18 7.10
N GLU A 56 6.69 -21.20 7.46
CA GLU A 56 6.24 -22.27 8.34
C GLU A 56 6.25 -21.81 9.80
N ASP A 57 7.37 -21.25 10.22
CA ASP A 57 7.62 -20.67 11.55
C ASP A 57 8.74 -19.62 11.48
N GLU A 58 9.20 -19.12 12.64
CA GLU A 58 10.28 -18.12 12.74
C GLU A 58 11.64 -18.65 12.26
N ASP A 59 11.88 -19.94 12.37
CA ASP A 59 13.14 -20.58 11.95
C ASP A 59 13.12 -20.95 10.45
N ASN A 60 11.93 -20.98 9.85
CA ASN A 60 11.72 -21.32 8.44
C ASN A 60 10.81 -20.24 7.78
N PRO A 61 11.28 -18.99 7.65
CA PRO A 61 10.54 -17.94 6.98
C PRO A 61 10.41 -18.22 5.47
N ALA A 62 9.39 -17.68 4.84
CA ALA A 62 9.32 -17.60 3.39
C ALA A 62 10.03 -16.32 2.93
N GLN A 63 11.22 -16.46 2.37
CA GLN A 63 12.07 -15.32 2.03
C GLN A 63 11.85 -14.86 0.58
N VAL A 64 11.94 -13.53 0.40
CA VAL A 64 12.12 -12.90 -0.91
C VAL A 64 13.49 -12.23 -0.91
N ASP A 65 14.41 -12.80 -1.71
CA ASP A 65 15.74 -12.25 -1.96
C ASP A 65 15.71 -11.45 -3.28
N GLY A 66 15.10 -10.30 -3.22
CA GLY A 66 14.85 -9.39 -4.32
C GLY A 66 13.94 -8.23 -3.91
N ASN A 67 13.86 -7.20 -4.74
CA ASN A 67 12.93 -6.10 -4.51
C ASN A 67 11.50 -6.52 -4.79
N VAL A 68 10.56 -5.96 -4.03
CA VAL A 68 9.13 -6.17 -4.26
C VAL A 68 8.50 -4.86 -4.72
N SER A 69 7.78 -4.91 -5.84
CA SER A 69 6.97 -3.81 -6.34
C SER A 69 5.51 -4.23 -6.47
N ILE A 70 4.61 -3.52 -5.81
CA ILE A 70 3.16 -3.74 -5.91
C ILE A 70 2.53 -2.48 -6.48
N THR A 71 1.97 -2.58 -7.68
CA THR A 71 1.27 -1.47 -8.34
C THR A 71 -0.22 -1.72 -8.34
N LEU A 72 -0.98 -0.78 -7.82
CA LEU A 72 -2.43 -0.74 -7.90
C LEU A 72 -2.84 0.32 -8.92
N HIS A 73 -3.34 -0.13 -10.07
CA HIS A 73 -3.86 0.72 -11.14
C HIS A 73 -5.36 0.87 -11.02
N GLY A 74 -5.84 1.95 -10.39
CA GLY A 74 -7.26 2.19 -10.20
C GLY A 74 -8.00 1.07 -9.45
N SER A 75 -7.26 0.16 -8.83
CA SER A 75 -7.77 -0.99 -8.10
C SER A 75 -7.68 -0.78 -6.60
N ARG A 76 -8.44 -1.55 -5.83
CA ARG A 76 -8.41 -1.55 -4.38
C ARG A 76 -7.85 -2.85 -3.85
N ALA A 77 -7.02 -2.76 -2.83
CA ALA A 77 -6.52 -3.92 -2.12
C ALA A 77 -6.12 -3.55 -0.69
N ASN A 78 -6.19 -4.51 0.22
CA ASN A 78 -5.43 -4.43 1.46
C ASN A 78 -4.05 -5.01 1.18
N VAL A 79 -3.00 -4.26 1.47
CA VAL A 79 -1.63 -4.68 1.17
C VAL A 79 -0.84 -4.84 2.46
N TYR A 80 -0.20 -5.98 2.61
CA TYR A 80 0.76 -6.27 3.64
C TYR A 80 2.13 -6.49 3.00
N THR A 81 3.15 -5.81 3.49
CA THR A 81 4.52 -6.04 3.02
C THR A 81 5.04 -7.41 3.39
N LEU A 82 4.48 -8.02 4.43
CA LEU A 82 4.83 -9.36 4.86
C LEU A 82 3.57 -10.19 5.13
N ASP A 83 3.62 -11.48 4.83
CA ASP A 83 2.70 -12.48 5.39
C ASP A 83 3.32 -13.08 6.67
N LYS A 84 2.58 -13.91 7.38
CA LYS A 84 3.04 -14.55 8.60
C LYS A 84 4.33 -15.35 8.35
N PHE A 85 5.39 -15.02 9.10
CA PHE A 85 6.74 -15.55 8.91
C PHE A 85 7.29 -15.34 7.49
N GLY A 86 6.82 -14.30 6.78
CA GLY A 86 7.42 -13.84 5.54
C GLY A 86 8.54 -12.85 5.80
N GLU A 87 9.55 -12.82 4.94
CA GLU A 87 10.69 -11.92 5.05
C GLU A 87 11.09 -11.40 3.66
N VAL A 88 11.44 -10.11 3.59
CA VAL A 88 12.21 -9.55 2.48
C VAL A 88 13.61 -9.31 3.00
N THR A 89 14.64 -9.85 2.34
CA THR A 89 16.02 -9.77 2.83
C THR A 89 16.51 -8.33 2.91
N SER A 90 17.43 -8.05 3.86
CA SER A 90 17.76 -6.70 4.33
C SER A 90 18.27 -5.72 3.27
N ASP A 91 18.77 -6.23 2.15
CA ASP A 91 19.35 -5.41 1.07
C ASP A 91 18.28 -5.00 0.02
N HIS A 92 17.03 -5.41 0.22
CA HIS A 92 15.94 -5.21 -0.70
C HIS A 92 14.80 -4.39 -0.11
N THR A 93 13.98 -3.81 -0.98
CA THR A 93 12.89 -2.90 -0.62
C THR A 93 11.54 -3.41 -1.06
N VAL A 94 10.49 -2.96 -0.37
CA VAL A 94 9.09 -3.14 -0.79
C VAL A 94 8.54 -1.77 -1.17
N THR A 95 8.11 -1.60 -2.42
CA THR A 95 7.48 -0.38 -2.89
C THR A 95 6.03 -0.64 -3.28
N ILE A 96 5.11 0.10 -2.69
CA ILE A 96 3.70 0.10 -3.08
C ILE A 96 3.43 1.35 -3.89
N ILE A 97 2.93 1.18 -5.11
CA ILE A 97 2.63 2.27 -6.03
C ILE A 97 1.12 2.33 -6.23
N LEU A 98 0.54 3.47 -5.86
CA LEU A 98 -0.86 3.79 -6.11
C LEU A 98 -0.90 4.64 -7.38
N ASP A 99 -1.14 4.00 -8.51
CA ASP A 99 -1.11 4.62 -9.83
C ASP A 99 -2.52 4.54 -10.45
N ASP A 100 -3.13 5.69 -10.68
CA ASP A 100 -4.41 5.85 -11.39
C ASP A 100 -4.25 6.90 -12.50
N THR A 101 -3.07 6.90 -13.14
CA THR A 101 -2.75 7.87 -14.18
C THR A 101 -3.43 7.58 -15.50
N ASP A 102 -3.83 6.33 -15.76
CA ASP A 102 -4.62 6.00 -16.94
C ASP A 102 -6.09 6.39 -16.74
N GLU A 103 -6.64 7.07 -17.72
CA GLU A 103 -8.07 7.36 -17.82
C GLU A 103 -8.89 6.06 -17.98
N LEU A 104 -8.82 5.16 -17.02
CA LEU A 104 -9.78 4.08 -16.89
C LEU A 104 -11.12 4.73 -16.62
N SER A 105 -11.81 4.87 -17.70
CA SER A 105 -13.09 5.53 -17.86
C SER A 105 -14.02 5.40 -16.66
N GLY A 106 -14.12 6.46 -15.90
CA GLY A 106 -15.40 6.96 -15.40
C GLY A 106 -16.06 6.28 -14.22
N ALA A 107 -15.77 5.06 -13.86
CA ALA A 107 -16.64 4.31 -12.97
C ALA A 107 -16.14 4.17 -11.51
N VAL A 108 -14.88 4.44 -11.21
CA VAL A 108 -14.28 4.10 -9.90
C VAL A 108 -13.85 5.31 -9.09
N ARG A 109 -13.68 6.46 -9.69
CA ARG A 109 -13.10 7.67 -9.07
C ARG A 109 -13.95 8.34 -7.99
N GLY A 110 -15.14 7.92 -7.72
CA GLY A 110 -16.04 8.61 -6.82
C GLY A 110 -16.59 7.81 -5.66
N ASP A 111 -16.53 6.50 -5.69
CA ASP A 111 -17.13 5.68 -4.65
C ASP A 111 -16.11 5.21 -3.63
N SER A 112 -15.64 6.18 -2.85
CA SER A 112 -14.62 6.06 -1.79
C SER A 112 -15.04 5.22 -0.59
N LYS A 113 -16.15 4.50 -0.66
CA LYS A 113 -16.68 3.75 0.49
C LYS A 113 -15.85 2.55 0.90
N LEU A 114 -14.86 2.18 0.10
CA LEU A 114 -14.01 1.03 0.36
C LEU A 114 -12.55 1.45 0.16
N GLY A 115 -11.99 2.08 1.17
CA GLY A 115 -10.61 2.52 1.17
C GLY A 115 -9.62 1.36 1.10
N GLN A 116 -8.37 1.72 0.96
CA GLN A 116 -7.23 0.80 0.94
C GLN A 116 -6.50 0.89 2.27
N HIS A 117 -6.21 -0.25 2.86
CA HIS A 117 -5.31 -0.35 3.98
C HIS A 117 -3.96 -0.84 3.51
N LEU A 118 -2.91 -0.11 3.85
CA LEU A 118 -1.54 -0.45 3.52
C LEU A 118 -0.77 -0.67 4.82
N TYR A 119 -0.17 -1.82 4.97
CA TYR A 119 0.52 -2.24 6.19
C TYR A 119 1.96 -2.66 5.89
N ASN A 120 2.92 -1.98 6.52
CA ASN A 120 4.31 -2.40 6.51
C ASN A 120 4.60 -3.32 7.69
N TYR A 121 3.91 -4.45 7.73
CA TYR A 121 4.11 -5.47 8.76
C TYR A 121 3.40 -6.79 8.41
N GLU A 122 3.69 -7.81 9.19
CA GLU A 122 3.04 -9.10 9.13
C GLU A 122 1.54 -9.00 9.51
N LYS A 123 0.69 -9.75 8.82
CA LYS A 123 -0.73 -9.85 9.12
C LYS A 123 -0.96 -10.33 10.55
N ASN A 124 -1.80 -9.62 11.29
CA ASN A 124 -2.15 -9.83 12.70
C ASN A 124 -1.04 -9.51 13.71
N THR A 125 0.07 -8.94 13.27
CA THR A 125 1.13 -8.45 14.14
C THR A 125 1.35 -6.98 13.82
N PRO A 126 0.87 -6.02 14.64
CA PRO A 126 0.99 -4.60 14.35
C PRO A 126 2.42 -4.08 14.64
N THR A 127 3.41 -4.82 14.23
CA THR A 127 4.81 -4.48 14.41
C THR A 127 5.46 -4.44 13.04
N ARG A 128 6.02 -3.29 12.68
CA ARG A 128 6.77 -3.14 11.45
C ARG A 128 7.96 -4.09 11.44
N THR A 129 8.09 -4.85 10.37
CA THR A 129 9.26 -5.68 10.08
C THR A 129 9.86 -5.21 8.76
N GLY A 130 11.16 -5.02 8.72
CA GLY A 130 11.87 -4.53 7.52
C GLY A 130 12.02 -3.00 7.46
N ASN A 131 13.10 -2.55 6.83
CA ASN A 131 13.55 -1.16 6.84
C ASN A 131 13.42 -0.44 5.49
N GLY A 132 12.92 -1.06 4.46
CA GLY A 132 12.93 -0.54 3.11
C GLY A 132 11.57 -0.44 2.44
N ALA A 133 10.48 -0.23 3.20
CA ALA A 133 9.16 -0.12 2.61
C ALA A 133 8.76 1.33 2.35
N SER A 134 8.16 1.60 1.19
CA SER A 134 7.65 2.92 0.82
C SER A 134 6.30 2.83 0.12
N VAL A 135 5.52 3.92 0.21
CA VAL A 135 4.29 4.13 -0.55
C VAL A 135 4.47 5.32 -1.46
N ILE A 136 4.19 5.16 -2.75
CA ILE A 136 4.24 6.21 -3.75
C ILE A 136 2.83 6.41 -4.32
N VAL A 137 2.31 7.62 -4.23
CA VAL A 137 0.99 7.99 -4.76
C VAL A 137 1.17 8.80 -6.04
N LYS A 138 0.75 8.26 -7.17
CA LYS A 138 0.84 8.88 -8.51
C LYS A 138 -0.52 9.26 -9.09
N GLY A 139 -1.60 8.70 -8.58
CA GLY A 139 -2.95 8.95 -9.03
C GLY A 139 -3.88 9.42 -7.91
N ASP A 140 -5.18 9.48 -8.19
CA ASP A 140 -6.23 9.87 -7.23
C ASP A 140 -6.68 8.65 -6.41
N TYR A 141 -6.17 8.53 -5.20
CA TYR A 141 -6.45 7.40 -4.32
C TYR A 141 -7.07 7.81 -3.00
N THR A 142 -7.96 6.96 -2.52
CA THR A 142 -8.55 7.06 -1.18
C THR A 142 -8.02 5.94 -0.29
N SER A 143 -7.52 6.29 0.89
CA SER A 143 -6.98 5.32 1.84
C SER A 143 -7.75 5.35 3.16
N THR A 144 -7.92 4.18 3.75
CA THR A 144 -8.45 3.97 5.10
C THR A 144 -7.35 3.79 6.14
N GLY A 145 -6.07 3.81 5.74
CA GLY A 145 -4.93 3.78 6.64
C GLY A 145 -3.64 3.34 5.96
N ILE A 146 -2.56 3.97 6.34
CA ILE A 146 -1.19 3.65 5.93
C ILE A 146 -0.38 3.49 7.21
N HIS A 147 0.12 2.26 7.46
CA HIS A 147 0.63 1.88 8.76
C HIS A 147 2.08 1.41 8.70
N GLY A 148 2.94 2.01 9.51
CA GLY A 148 4.30 1.56 9.77
C GLY A 148 5.30 1.77 8.64
N PHE A 149 5.00 2.58 7.64
CA PHE A 149 5.92 2.83 6.53
C PHE A 149 6.97 3.89 6.90
N PRO A 150 8.27 3.64 6.57
CA PRO A 150 9.29 4.67 6.69
C PRO A 150 8.99 5.90 5.85
N GLU A 151 8.39 5.72 4.67
CA GLU A 151 8.18 6.81 3.73
C GLU A 151 6.87 6.68 2.97
N VAL A 152 6.16 7.81 2.85
CA VAL A 152 5.02 8.02 1.95
C VAL A 152 5.31 9.23 1.09
N VAL A 153 5.31 9.07 -0.24
CA VAL A 153 5.54 10.14 -1.20
C VAL A 153 4.28 10.35 -2.05
N ILE A 154 3.78 11.56 -2.08
CA ILE A 154 2.71 11.97 -3.01
C ILE A 154 3.39 12.76 -4.11
N GLU A 155 3.50 12.16 -5.29
CA GLU A 155 4.19 12.73 -6.45
C GLU A 155 3.32 13.77 -7.18
N ASP A 156 3.89 14.41 -8.18
CA ASP A 156 3.18 15.34 -9.08
C ASP A 156 1.98 14.62 -9.73
N GLY A 157 0.81 15.23 -9.62
CA GLY A 157 -0.46 14.64 -10.07
C GLY A 157 -1.09 13.63 -9.09
N GLY A 158 -0.35 13.15 -8.09
CA GLY A 158 -0.88 12.25 -7.07
C GLY A 158 -1.82 12.97 -6.10
N ILE A 159 -2.94 12.34 -5.76
CA ILE A 159 -3.89 12.84 -4.76
C ILE A 159 -4.19 11.71 -3.80
N LEU A 160 -3.85 11.90 -2.54
CA LEU A 160 -4.24 10.99 -1.47
C LEU A 160 -5.39 11.58 -0.67
N ARG A 161 -6.51 10.85 -0.59
CA ARG A 161 -7.69 11.23 0.18
C ARG A 161 -7.85 10.33 1.38
N GLU A 162 -8.23 10.93 2.47
CA GLU A 162 -8.60 10.23 3.68
C GLU A 162 -10.01 9.65 3.59
N HIS A 163 -10.19 8.42 4.08
CA HIS A 163 -11.50 7.82 4.33
C HIS A 163 -11.45 6.96 5.60
N LEU A 164 -11.54 7.61 6.75
CA LEU A 164 -11.37 6.96 8.05
C LEU A 164 -12.70 6.82 8.80
N ALA A 165 -12.80 5.78 9.60
CA ALA A 165 -13.79 5.74 10.66
C ALA A 165 -13.41 6.73 11.79
N SER A 166 -14.40 7.13 12.58
CA SER A 166 -14.15 8.08 13.68
C SER A 166 -13.12 7.52 14.67
N GLY A 167 -12.04 8.28 14.88
CA GLY A 167 -10.98 7.94 15.83
C GLY A 167 -9.81 7.15 15.24
N GLU A 168 -9.81 6.89 13.94
CA GLU A 168 -8.67 6.32 13.23
C GLU A 168 -7.77 7.43 12.67
N THR A 169 -6.51 7.09 12.38
CA THR A 169 -5.52 7.98 11.77
C THR A 169 -5.09 7.46 10.41
N LEU A 170 -4.90 8.35 9.43
CA LEU A 170 -4.44 7.97 8.09
C LEU A 170 -3.01 7.44 8.13
N PHE A 171 -2.14 8.08 8.92
CA PHE A 171 -0.73 7.73 9.03
C PHE A 171 -0.41 7.25 10.45
N ASP A 172 -0.42 5.95 10.66
CA ASP A 172 -0.05 5.35 11.93
C ASP A 172 1.36 4.76 11.84
N GLY A 173 2.30 5.30 12.65
CA GLY A 173 3.70 4.87 12.63
C GLY A 173 4.45 5.16 11.32
N VAL A 174 3.98 6.10 10.51
CA VAL A 174 4.69 6.58 9.31
C VAL A 174 5.76 7.56 9.74
N GLU A 175 7.01 7.37 9.26
CA GLU A 175 8.15 8.19 9.70
C GLU A 175 8.29 9.47 8.89
N THR A 176 8.00 9.42 7.59
CA THR A 176 8.12 10.59 6.70
C THR A 176 6.98 10.62 5.70
N VAL A 177 6.34 11.79 5.57
CA VAL A 177 5.36 12.07 4.52
C VAL A 177 5.85 13.25 3.69
N THR A 178 5.98 13.06 2.39
CA THR A 178 6.42 14.08 1.44
C THR A 178 5.34 14.32 0.40
N ILE A 179 4.86 15.56 0.29
CA ILE A 179 3.99 16.01 -0.80
C ILE A 179 4.85 16.84 -1.75
N GLN A 180 5.09 16.33 -2.94
CA GLN A 180 5.85 17.03 -3.99
C GLN A 180 5.01 18.15 -4.62
N GLU A 181 5.66 19.05 -5.36
CA GLU A 181 4.96 20.06 -6.17
C GLU A 181 3.99 19.36 -7.13
N GLY A 182 2.74 19.84 -7.20
CA GLY A 182 1.67 19.21 -7.97
C GLY A 182 0.93 18.06 -7.27
N GLY A 183 1.50 17.48 -6.21
CA GLY A 183 0.82 16.48 -5.38
C GLY A 183 -0.17 17.10 -4.39
N ALA A 184 -1.14 16.31 -3.91
CA ALA A 184 -2.13 16.76 -2.93
C ALA A 184 -2.47 15.71 -1.87
N LEU A 185 -2.61 16.16 -0.64
CA LEU A 185 -3.19 15.40 0.48
C LEU A 185 -4.49 16.06 0.91
N ASP A 186 -5.59 15.30 0.91
CA ASP A 186 -6.93 15.78 1.24
C ASP A 186 -7.42 15.08 2.53
N LEU A 187 -7.37 15.79 3.65
CA LEU A 187 -7.78 15.30 4.96
C LEU A 187 -9.21 15.75 5.26
N LEU A 188 -10.08 14.81 5.60
CA LEU A 188 -11.49 15.04 5.91
C LEU A 188 -11.73 15.27 7.40
N GLN A 189 -10.83 14.83 8.24
CA GLN A 189 -10.89 15.04 9.69
C GLN A 189 -9.51 15.40 10.25
N SER A 190 -9.44 15.77 11.51
CA SER A 190 -8.17 16.08 12.16
C SER A 190 -7.34 14.82 12.26
N ASN A 191 -6.17 14.84 11.66
CA ASN A 191 -5.20 13.76 11.69
C ASN A 191 -3.95 14.21 12.43
N GLU A 192 -3.33 13.27 13.13
CA GLU A 192 -2.01 13.43 13.72
C GLU A 192 -0.98 12.78 12.78
N ILE A 193 -0.01 13.56 12.33
CA ILE A 193 1.15 13.06 11.59
C ILE A 193 2.31 13.08 12.57
N SER A 194 2.66 11.92 13.09
CA SER A 194 3.69 11.79 14.14
C SER A 194 5.13 11.86 13.60
N GLY A 195 5.31 11.76 12.30
CA GLY A 195 6.60 11.76 11.62
C GLY A 195 7.02 13.11 11.05
N ASN A 196 8.05 13.09 10.22
CA ASN A 196 8.50 14.26 9.46
C ASN A 196 7.50 14.52 8.32
N PHE A 197 7.10 15.78 8.16
CA PHE A 197 6.17 16.20 7.13
C PHE A 197 6.80 17.30 6.26
N THR A 198 6.85 17.05 4.95
CA THR A 198 7.32 18.02 3.96
C THR A 198 6.23 18.25 2.91
N CYS A 199 5.85 19.48 2.68
CA CYS A 199 4.80 19.84 1.73
C CYS A 199 5.29 20.94 0.77
N ALA A 200 5.53 20.56 -0.49
CA ALA A 200 5.72 21.49 -1.60
C ALA A 200 4.47 21.60 -2.47
N GLY A 201 3.54 20.67 -2.35
CA GLY A 201 2.27 20.60 -3.04
C GLY A 201 1.10 21.19 -2.26
N THR A 202 -0.04 20.54 -2.28
CA THR A 202 -1.29 21.00 -1.66
C THR A 202 -1.66 20.13 -0.46
N LEU A 203 -1.90 20.78 0.68
CA LEU A 203 -2.52 20.16 1.84
C LEU A 203 -3.91 20.78 2.06
N LYS A 204 -4.97 19.96 1.96
CA LYS A 204 -6.32 20.36 2.31
C LYS A 204 -6.67 19.83 3.69
N MET A 205 -7.10 20.70 4.54
CA MET A 205 -7.51 20.39 5.91
C MET A 205 -9.03 20.52 6.04
N PRO A 206 -9.67 19.77 6.96
CA PRO A 206 -11.08 19.96 7.25
C PRO A 206 -11.34 21.40 7.70
N ALA A 207 -12.50 21.93 7.33
CA ALA A 207 -12.90 23.23 7.80
C ALA A 207 -12.96 23.24 9.35
N PRO A 208 -12.45 24.30 10.02
CA PRO A 208 -12.56 24.38 11.46
C PRO A 208 -14.04 24.33 11.86
N ILE A 209 -14.36 23.48 12.83
CA ILE A 209 -15.70 23.44 13.41
C ILE A 209 -15.90 24.78 14.11
N SER A 210 -16.75 25.64 13.56
CA SER A 210 -17.16 26.86 14.25
C SER A 210 -17.94 26.42 15.49
N ALA A 211 -17.41 26.70 16.69
CA ALA A 211 -18.16 26.57 17.92
C ALA A 211 -19.32 27.58 17.87
N GLU A 212 -20.55 27.08 17.83
CA GLU A 212 -21.77 27.88 18.10
C GLU A 212 -21.90 28.18 19.58
#